data_d1d532cf00fe1f2fa36827fbacc4384b
#
_entry.id   d1d532cf00fe1f2fa36827fbacc4384b
#
_cell.length_a   1.000
_cell.length_b   1.000
_cell.length_c   1.000
_cell.angle_alpha   90.00
_cell.angle_beta   90.00
_cell.angle_gamma   90.00
#
_symmetry.space_group_name_H-M   'P 1'
#
loop_
_entity.id
_entity.type
_entity.pdbx_description
1 polymer ?
#
loop_
_entity_poly.entity_id
_entity_poly.type
_entity_poly.pdbx_seq_one_letter_code
_entity_poly.pdbx_strand_id
1 'polypeptide(L)'
;MSKKKSKEKVVEFSKLTNKVAAVWTRVSTERQADTNGSLESQRRICTEYAESHAIRIKKYYGGTNESAKVEGKLYREMIAEVARDKEINIILVYSFDRFSRAGYEAMMTKAYLKAKGIYVVSATQATDPDSAAGGFMEDVIFLFNQFENNLRKDKCITGMVECLRNGNWYSKPPLGYDKLKVGREHVLTVNEKGKILRNAFIWKATEGIKDIEIVHRLKGLGLSIDRKHLNKILHNPFYCGYIQHSLLGDEIIKGNQEILIDEATFNKVNDISNAGYEHKEITEPFPLKRHII
;
A
#
# COMPACT_ATOMS: atom_id res chain seq x y z
N MET A 1 -21.30 25.28 40.67
CA MET A 1 -22.30 25.49 39.61
C MET A 1 -21.89 24.75 38.34
N SER A 2 -22.41 23.56 38.13
CA SER A 2 -22.10 22.74 36.95
C SER A 2 -22.94 23.23 35.78
N LYS A 3 -22.29 23.78 34.73
CA LYS A 3 -22.95 24.11 33.47
C LYS A 3 -23.32 22.80 32.76
N LYS A 4 -24.61 22.42 32.83
CA LYS A 4 -25.21 21.44 31.95
C LYS A 4 -25.01 21.91 30.50
N LYS A 5 -24.04 21.31 29.76
CA LYS A 5 -24.01 21.41 28.31
C LYS A 5 -25.30 20.80 27.79
N SER A 6 -26.20 21.60 27.25
CA SER A 6 -27.36 21.14 26.51
C SER A 6 -26.81 20.29 25.34
N LYS A 7 -27.15 19.00 25.31
CA LYS A 7 -26.94 18.17 24.10
C LYS A 7 -27.87 18.79 23.05
N GLU A 8 -27.32 19.51 22.08
CA GLU A 8 -28.04 19.89 20.88
C GLU A 8 -28.58 18.60 20.25
N LYS A 9 -29.89 18.51 20.12
CA LYS A 9 -30.56 17.39 19.45
C LYS A 9 -30.14 17.41 18.00
N VAL A 10 -29.45 16.34 17.56
CA VAL A 10 -29.13 16.15 16.14
C VAL A 10 -30.47 16.10 15.37
N VAL A 11 -30.61 16.96 14.36
CA VAL A 11 -31.79 16.98 13.48
C VAL A 11 -31.77 15.76 12.59
N GLU A 12 -32.84 14.99 12.50
CA GLU A 12 -32.95 13.81 11.63
C GLU A 12 -32.81 14.22 10.15
N PHE A 13 -32.25 13.35 9.33
CA PHE A 13 -31.98 13.60 7.89
C PHE A 13 -33.28 13.96 7.13
N SER A 14 -34.35 13.26 7.46
CA SER A 14 -35.72 13.50 6.90
C SER A 14 -36.29 14.89 7.23
N LYS A 15 -35.85 15.48 8.34
CA LYS A 15 -36.28 16.79 8.83
C LYS A 15 -35.39 17.95 8.38
N LEU A 16 -34.34 17.67 7.59
CA LEU A 16 -33.49 18.72 7.04
C LEU A 16 -34.25 19.55 6.00
N THR A 17 -34.53 20.80 6.33
CA THR A 17 -35.27 21.76 5.45
C THR A 17 -34.36 22.34 4.38
N ASN A 18 -33.03 22.45 4.63
CA ASN A 18 -32.04 22.93 3.71
C ASN A 18 -30.91 21.89 3.60
N LYS A 19 -30.95 21.10 2.53
CA LYS A 19 -29.98 20.05 2.24
C LYS A 19 -28.80 20.63 1.45
N VAL A 20 -27.64 20.70 2.08
CA VAL A 20 -26.40 21.24 1.48
C VAL A 20 -25.30 20.18 1.56
N ALA A 21 -24.77 19.82 0.40
CA ALA A 21 -23.78 18.75 0.28
C ALA A 21 -22.38 19.24 -0.07
N ALA A 22 -21.39 18.56 0.51
CA ALA A 22 -20.04 18.42 -0.01
C ALA A 22 -19.96 17.10 -0.79
N VAL A 23 -19.53 17.14 -2.04
CA VAL A 23 -19.33 15.93 -2.85
C VAL A 23 -17.89 15.47 -2.69
N TRP A 24 -17.71 14.19 -2.30
CA TRP A 24 -16.40 13.55 -2.20
C TRP A 24 -16.24 12.50 -3.29
N THR A 25 -15.15 12.61 -4.08
CA THR A 25 -14.81 11.67 -5.14
C THR A 25 -13.35 11.22 -5.01
N ARG A 26 -13.03 9.97 -5.34
CA ARG A 26 -11.66 9.48 -5.35
C ARG A 26 -11.44 8.32 -6.33
N VAL A 27 -10.22 8.25 -6.85
CA VAL A 27 -9.69 7.10 -7.60
C VAL A 27 -8.31 6.76 -7.05
N SER A 28 -7.87 5.51 -7.22
CA SER A 28 -6.59 5.04 -6.68
C SER A 28 -5.39 5.34 -7.60
N THR A 29 -5.62 5.55 -8.90
CA THR A 29 -4.57 5.84 -9.90
C THR A 29 -5.12 6.68 -11.03
N GLU A 30 -4.27 7.43 -11.74
CA GLU A 30 -4.64 8.21 -12.94
C GLU A 30 -5.22 7.33 -14.05
N ARG A 31 -4.71 6.09 -14.22
CA ARG A 31 -5.24 5.13 -15.21
C ARG A 31 -6.68 4.70 -14.96
N GLN A 32 -7.17 4.80 -13.72
CA GLN A 32 -8.57 4.54 -13.38
C GLN A 32 -9.47 5.75 -13.62
N ALA A 33 -8.87 6.92 -13.90
CA ALA A 33 -9.62 8.11 -14.28
C ALA A 33 -10.27 8.00 -15.67
N ASP A 34 -9.72 7.13 -16.55
CA ASP A 34 -10.16 7.00 -17.96
C ASP A 34 -11.24 5.93 -18.20
N THR A 35 -11.62 5.19 -17.16
CA THR A 35 -12.67 4.13 -17.25
C THR A 35 -13.94 4.55 -16.52
N ASN A 36 -15.04 3.78 -16.67
CA ASN A 36 -16.38 4.04 -16.07
C ASN A 36 -16.41 4.32 -14.55
N GLY A 37 -15.26 4.28 -13.87
CA GLY A 37 -15.08 4.70 -12.49
C GLY A 37 -14.34 6.03 -12.33
N SER A 38 -14.23 6.83 -13.39
CA SER A 38 -13.54 8.11 -13.42
C SER A 38 -14.10 9.12 -12.41
N LEU A 39 -13.27 10.08 -12.00
CA LEU A 39 -13.72 11.17 -11.12
C LEU A 39 -14.91 11.93 -11.71
N GLU A 40 -14.94 12.07 -13.04
CA GLU A 40 -15.98 12.76 -13.76
C GLU A 40 -17.31 12.00 -13.72
N SER A 41 -17.30 10.69 -13.95
CA SER A 41 -18.52 9.87 -13.82
C SER A 41 -19.05 9.82 -12.40
N GLN A 42 -18.18 9.77 -11.38
CA GLN A 42 -18.61 9.87 -9.97
C GLN A 42 -19.27 11.23 -9.69
N ARG A 43 -18.66 12.33 -10.15
CA ARG A 43 -19.24 13.68 -10.00
C ARG A 43 -20.58 13.80 -10.68
N ARG A 44 -20.71 13.34 -11.92
CA ARG A 44 -21.95 13.38 -12.68
C ARG A 44 -23.08 12.67 -11.94
N ILE A 45 -22.86 11.43 -11.49
CA ILE A 45 -23.87 10.64 -10.78
C ILE A 45 -24.25 11.30 -9.43
N CYS A 46 -23.28 11.83 -8.69
CA CYS A 46 -23.56 12.59 -7.47
C CYS A 46 -24.38 13.86 -7.75
N THR A 47 -24.11 14.54 -8.88
CA THR A 47 -24.87 15.74 -9.25
C THR A 47 -26.31 15.41 -9.64
N GLU A 48 -26.50 14.38 -10.48
CA GLU A 48 -27.83 13.88 -10.85
C GLU A 48 -28.66 13.45 -9.62
N TYR A 49 -27.99 12.76 -8.66
CA TYR A 49 -28.62 12.39 -7.38
C TYR A 49 -29.00 13.63 -6.57
N ALA A 50 -28.11 14.61 -6.46
CA ALA A 50 -28.37 15.84 -5.70
C ALA A 50 -29.54 16.63 -6.28
N GLU A 51 -29.64 16.76 -7.61
CA GLU A 51 -30.73 17.42 -8.31
C GLU A 51 -32.07 16.71 -8.05
N SER A 52 -32.11 15.37 -8.18
CA SER A 52 -33.32 14.58 -7.95
C SER A 52 -33.84 14.60 -6.51
N HIS A 53 -32.97 14.93 -5.54
CA HIS A 53 -33.30 14.95 -4.11
C HIS A 53 -33.33 16.36 -3.51
N ALA A 54 -33.31 17.41 -4.36
CA ALA A 54 -33.31 18.82 -3.95
C ALA A 54 -32.15 19.14 -2.97
N ILE A 55 -30.96 18.61 -3.23
CA ILE A 55 -29.74 18.83 -2.46
C ILE A 55 -28.88 19.86 -3.18
N ARG A 56 -28.52 20.96 -2.52
CA ARG A 56 -27.62 21.97 -3.06
C ARG A 56 -26.16 21.53 -2.87
N ILE A 57 -25.40 21.39 -3.92
CA ILE A 57 -23.96 21.13 -3.83
C ILE A 57 -23.22 22.43 -3.56
N LYS A 58 -22.49 22.52 -2.44
CA LYS A 58 -21.67 23.68 -2.08
C LYS A 58 -20.24 23.56 -2.60
N LYS A 59 -19.64 22.35 -2.49
CA LYS A 59 -18.25 22.16 -2.85
C LYS A 59 -17.97 20.72 -3.28
N TYR A 60 -17.04 20.56 -4.22
CA TYR A 60 -16.49 19.28 -4.63
C TYR A 60 -15.10 19.09 -4.03
N TYR A 61 -14.87 17.92 -3.48
CA TYR A 61 -13.61 17.49 -2.93
C TYR A 61 -13.14 16.20 -3.61
N GLY A 62 -11.85 15.89 -3.48
CA GLY A 62 -11.27 14.65 -3.93
C GLY A 62 -10.23 14.84 -5.02
N GLY A 63 -9.69 13.73 -5.49
CA GLY A 63 -8.61 13.71 -6.47
C GLY A 63 -8.09 12.32 -6.76
N THR A 64 -7.00 12.27 -7.54
CA THR A 64 -6.22 11.07 -7.82
C THR A 64 -5.24 10.77 -6.68
N ASN A 65 -4.75 9.52 -6.61
CA ASN A 65 -3.69 9.07 -5.69
C ASN A 65 -4.05 9.03 -4.18
N GLU A 66 -5.34 8.98 -3.85
CA GLU A 66 -5.72 8.67 -2.47
C GLU A 66 -5.43 7.19 -2.15
N SER A 67 -4.50 6.98 -1.20
CA SER A 67 -4.00 5.65 -0.82
C SER A 67 -5.14 4.71 -0.37
N ALA A 68 -4.96 3.42 -0.69
CA ALA A 68 -5.88 2.37 -0.27
C ALA A 68 -5.71 1.95 1.20
N LYS A 69 -4.58 2.30 1.84
CA LYS A 69 -4.19 1.78 3.16
C LYS A 69 -4.42 2.75 4.31
N VAL A 70 -4.35 4.06 4.02
CA VAL A 70 -4.50 5.12 5.03
C VAL A 70 -5.32 6.22 4.39
N GLU A 71 -6.23 6.80 5.15
CA GLU A 71 -6.99 7.97 4.71
C GLU A 71 -6.02 9.12 4.39
N GLY A 72 -6.07 9.57 3.15
CA GLY A 72 -5.15 10.54 2.60
C GLY A 72 -5.31 11.92 3.23
N LYS A 73 -4.36 12.80 2.95
CA LYS A 73 -4.37 14.19 3.42
C LYS A 73 -5.65 14.92 3.02
N LEU A 74 -6.07 14.76 1.75
CA LEU A 74 -7.26 15.42 1.20
C LEU A 74 -8.55 14.99 1.90
N TYR A 75 -8.67 13.69 2.24
CA TYR A 75 -9.81 13.19 2.99
C TYR A 75 -9.91 13.83 4.38
N ARG A 76 -8.81 13.88 5.12
CA ARG A 76 -8.77 14.49 6.46
C ARG A 76 -9.05 16.00 6.42
N GLU A 77 -8.53 16.70 5.42
CA GLU A 77 -8.82 18.10 5.20
C GLU A 77 -10.30 18.34 4.89
N MET A 78 -10.89 17.51 4.02
CA MET A 78 -12.32 17.56 3.74
C MET A 78 -13.17 17.35 4.99
N ILE A 79 -12.91 16.30 5.77
CA ILE A 79 -13.64 16.03 7.02
C ILE A 79 -13.51 17.22 7.99
N ALA A 80 -12.30 17.78 8.15
CA ALA A 80 -12.08 18.91 9.06
C ALA A 80 -12.79 20.19 8.59
N GLU A 81 -12.82 20.46 7.29
CA GLU A 81 -13.48 21.63 6.70
C GLU A 81 -15.00 21.49 6.81
N VAL A 82 -15.54 20.36 6.38
CA VAL A 82 -16.99 20.08 6.46
C VAL A 82 -17.49 20.10 7.91
N ALA A 83 -16.72 19.57 8.86
CA ALA A 83 -17.09 19.58 10.28
C ALA A 83 -17.10 20.97 10.92
N ARG A 84 -16.49 21.99 10.28
CA ARG A 84 -16.49 23.41 10.72
C ARG A 84 -17.54 24.23 9.99
N ASP A 85 -17.92 23.81 8.80
CA ASP A 85 -18.90 24.54 7.97
C ASP A 85 -20.31 24.24 8.46
N LYS A 86 -20.97 25.28 8.96
CA LYS A 86 -22.33 25.18 9.52
C LYS A 86 -23.44 24.99 8.47
N GLU A 87 -23.14 25.22 7.19
CA GLU A 87 -24.15 25.05 6.13
C GLU A 87 -24.19 23.63 5.62
N ILE A 88 -23.01 22.94 5.57
CA ILE A 88 -22.92 21.60 5.02
C ILE A 88 -23.45 20.59 6.05
N ASN A 89 -24.49 19.86 5.65
CA ASN A 89 -25.12 18.82 6.43
C ASN A 89 -25.11 17.45 5.75
N ILE A 90 -24.54 17.36 4.53
CA ILE A 90 -24.40 16.12 3.77
C ILE A 90 -23.00 16.00 3.21
N ILE A 91 -22.37 14.82 3.34
CA ILE A 91 -21.26 14.39 2.50
C ILE A 91 -21.83 13.39 1.51
N LEU A 92 -21.91 13.79 0.23
CA LEU A 92 -22.42 12.96 -0.84
C LEU A 92 -21.28 12.23 -1.54
N VAL A 93 -21.37 10.91 -1.62
CA VAL A 93 -20.40 10.04 -2.27
C VAL A 93 -21.07 9.19 -3.34
N TYR A 94 -20.30 8.76 -4.33
CA TYR A 94 -20.78 7.82 -5.34
C TYR A 94 -21.25 6.49 -4.69
N SER A 95 -20.38 5.89 -3.86
CA SER A 95 -20.66 4.67 -3.10
C SER A 95 -19.89 4.72 -1.79
N PHE A 96 -20.28 3.95 -0.78
CA PHE A 96 -19.64 3.98 0.54
C PHE A 96 -18.16 3.53 0.52
N ASP A 97 -17.75 2.70 -0.43
CA ASP A 97 -16.34 2.35 -0.64
C ASP A 97 -15.50 3.53 -1.17
N ARG A 98 -16.15 4.59 -1.72
CA ARG A 98 -15.50 5.86 -2.07
C ARG A 98 -15.36 6.78 -0.86
N PHE A 99 -16.23 6.67 0.13
CA PHE A 99 -16.10 7.45 1.36
C PHE A 99 -14.81 7.08 2.10
N SER A 100 -14.65 5.82 2.48
CA SER A 100 -13.43 5.29 3.09
C SER A 100 -13.28 3.79 2.78
N ARG A 101 -12.03 3.31 2.80
CA ARG A 101 -11.71 1.88 2.68
C ARG A 101 -11.41 1.20 4.00
N ALA A 102 -11.27 1.97 5.06
CA ALA A 102 -11.00 1.50 6.40
C ALA A 102 -12.34 1.35 7.14
N GLY A 103 -12.94 0.15 7.11
CA GLY A 103 -14.30 -0.09 7.59
C GLY A 103 -14.58 0.47 8.97
N TYR A 104 -13.76 0.15 9.98
CA TYR A 104 -13.93 0.66 11.33
C TYR A 104 -13.75 2.18 11.42
N GLU A 105 -12.73 2.73 10.79
CA GLU A 105 -12.48 4.19 10.77
C GLU A 105 -13.60 4.93 10.05
N ALA A 106 -14.17 4.35 8.97
CA ALA A 106 -15.33 4.90 8.29
C ALA A 106 -16.55 5.00 9.22
N MET A 107 -16.83 3.95 10.00
CA MET A 107 -17.92 3.92 10.96
C MET A 107 -17.73 4.98 12.06
N MET A 108 -16.52 5.11 12.61
CA MET A 108 -16.19 6.13 13.61
C MET A 108 -16.33 7.54 13.05
N THR A 109 -15.84 7.78 11.85
CA THR A 109 -15.96 9.08 11.17
C THR A 109 -17.42 9.40 10.87
N LYS A 110 -18.21 8.44 10.39
CA LYS A 110 -19.66 8.60 10.19
C LYS A 110 -20.36 8.98 11.50
N ALA A 111 -20.08 8.27 12.59
CA ALA A 111 -20.66 8.56 13.90
C ALA A 111 -20.28 9.96 14.40
N TYR A 112 -19.03 10.37 14.24
CA TYR A 112 -18.55 11.72 14.56
C TYR A 112 -19.28 12.80 13.76
N LEU A 113 -19.45 12.60 12.46
CA LEU A 113 -20.15 13.52 11.56
C LEU A 113 -21.65 13.59 11.93
N LYS A 114 -22.28 12.44 12.15
CA LYS A 114 -23.70 12.37 12.56
C LYS A 114 -23.95 13.11 13.88
N ALA A 115 -23.03 13.03 14.84
CA ALA A 115 -23.10 13.79 16.08
C ALA A 115 -23.03 15.32 15.87
N LYS A 116 -22.53 15.77 14.72
CA LYS A 116 -22.52 17.17 14.27
C LYS A 116 -23.69 17.53 13.33
N GLY A 117 -24.62 16.62 13.10
CA GLY A 117 -25.72 16.83 12.16
C GLY A 117 -25.32 16.70 10.68
N ILE A 118 -24.20 16.05 10.39
CA ILE A 118 -23.70 15.83 9.03
C ILE A 118 -23.87 14.35 8.67
N TYR A 119 -24.56 14.06 7.57
CA TYR A 119 -24.88 12.73 7.11
C TYR A 119 -24.00 12.34 5.92
N VAL A 120 -23.55 11.08 5.90
CA VAL A 120 -22.86 10.50 4.74
C VAL A 120 -23.91 9.78 3.89
N VAL A 121 -24.07 10.19 2.65
CA VAL A 121 -25.10 9.67 1.73
C VAL A 121 -24.42 9.12 0.48
N SER A 122 -24.81 7.93 0.05
CA SER A 122 -24.35 7.33 -1.20
C SER A 122 -25.37 7.56 -2.32
N ALA A 123 -24.88 7.95 -3.50
CA ALA A 123 -25.74 8.14 -4.67
C ALA A 123 -26.20 6.81 -5.29
N THR A 124 -25.46 5.71 -5.10
CA THR A 124 -25.75 4.39 -5.70
C THR A 124 -26.24 3.35 -4.71
N GLN A 125 -26.10 3.60 -3.41
CA GLN A 125 -26.48 2.65 -2.35
C GLN A 125 -27.50 3.32 -1.43
N ALA A 126 -28.77 3.14 -1.73
CA ALA A 126 -29.86 3.76 -0.99
C ALA A 126 -29.94 3.18 0.44
N THR A 127 -29.74 4.02 1.44
CA THR A 127 -29.93 3.71 2.85
C THR A 127 -30.75 4.82 3.50
N ASP A 128 -31.45 4.50 4.59
CA ASP A 128 -32.13 5.50 5.41
C ASP A 128 -31.28 5.82 6.65
N PRO A 129 -30.55 6.95 6.66
CA PRO A 129 -29.66 7.30 7.76
C PRO A 129 -30.36 7.61 9.08
N ASP A 130 -31.70 7.80 9.08
CA ASP A 130 -32.47 8.04 10.27
C ASP A 130 -32.93 6.77 10.96
N SER A 131 -33.14 5.69 10.22
CA SER A 131 -33.56 4.41 10.79
C SER A 131 -32.39 3.64 11.41
N ALA A 132 -32.68 2.88 12.47
CA ALA A 132 -31.70 1.98 13.08
C ALA A 132 -31.27 0.90 12.09
N ALA A 133 -32.18 0.40 11.25
CA ALA A 133 -31.90 -0.59 10.22
C ALA A 133 -31.01 -0.02 9.11
N GLY A 134 -31.25 1.21 8.65
CA GLY A 134 -30.41 1.87 7.65
C GLY A 134 -29.03 2.17 8.18
N GLY A 135 -28.90 2.67 9.41
CA GLY A 135 -27.61 2.88 10.05
C GLY A 135 -26.81 1.58 10.21
N PHE A 136 -27.46 0.48 10.57
CA PHE A 136 -26.85 -0.84 10.62
C PHE A 136 -26.42 -1.34 9.23
N MET A 137 -27.26 -1.15 8.21
CA MET A 137 -26.92 -1.53 6.84
C MET A 137 -25.69 -0.79 6.33
N GLU A 138 -25.55 0.50 6.60
CA GLU A 138 -24.36 1.27 6.27
C GLU A 138 -23.11 0.70 6.93
N ASP A 139 -23.20 0.34 8.21
CA ASP A 139 -22.10 -0.25 8.96
C ASP A 139 -21.70 -1.62 8.40
N VAL A 140 -22.67 -2.45 8.01
CA VAL A 140 -22.45 -3.72 7.31
C VAL A 140 -21.74 -3.49 5.96
N ILE A 141 -22.14 -2.49 5.19
CA ILE A 141 -21.49 -2.14 3.93
C ILE A 141 -20.02 -1.76 4.16
N PHE A 142 -19.73 -0.94 5.17
CA PHE A 142 -18.33 -0.57 5.49
C PHE A 142 -17.48 -1.78 5.90
N LEU A 143 -18.02 -2.67 6.73
CA LEU A 143 -17.34 -3.91 7.13
C LEU A 143 -17.13 -4.84 5.93
N PHE A 144 -18.11 -4.97 5.06
CA PHE A 144 -18.00 -5.79 3.86
C PHE A 144 -16.95 -5.25 2.90
N ASN A 145 -16.88 -3.94 2.70
CA ASN A 145 -15.86 -3.29 1.89
C ASN A 145 -14.43 -3.54 2.45
N GLN A 146 -14.28 -3.53 3.77
CA GLN A 146 -13.00 -3.88 4.41
C GLN A 146 -12.67 -5.36 4.21
N PHE A 147 -13.63 -6.24 4.37
CA PHE A 147 -13.46 -7.68 4.16
C PHE A 147 -13.01 -7.99 2.72
N GLU A 148 -13.66 -7.40 1.71
CA GLU A 148 -13.25 -7.54 0.32
C GLU A 148 -11.81 -7.07 0.06
N ASN A 149 -11.41 -5.95 0.67
CA ASN A 149 -10.04 -5.43 0.56
C ASN A 149 -9.03 -6.41 1.18
N ASN A 150 -9.34 -7.02 2.33
CA ASN A 150 -8.50 -8.03 2.98
C ASN A 150 -8.40 -9.29 2.10
N LEU A 151 -9.52 -9.81 1.60
CA LEU A 151 -9.51 -10.96 0.67
C LEU A 151 -8.66 -10.70 -0.58
N ARG A 152 -8.75 -9.48 -1.14
CA ARG A 152 -7.95 -9.10 -2.31
C ARG A 152 -6.46 -9.06 -1.98
N LYS A 153 -6.11 -8.52 -0.80
CA LYS A 153 -4.74 -8.51 -0.29
C LYS A 153 -4.20 -9.93 -0.12
N ASP A 154 -4.97 -10.82 0.51
CA ASP A 154 -4.57 -12.20 0.76
C ASP A 154 -4.36 -12.97 -0.55
N LYS A 155 -5.26 -12.82 -1.53
CA LYS A 155 -5.10 -13.38 -2.87
C LYS A 155 -3.82 -12.89 -3.56
N CYS A 156 -3.50 -11.59 -3.44
CA CYS A 156 -2.26 -11.03 -3.99
C CYS A 156 -1.03 -11.63 -3.31
N ILE A 157 -1.03 -11.73 -1.96
CA ILE A 157 0.08 -12.32 -1.21
C ILE A 157 0.27 -13.79 -1.60
N THR A 158 -0.81 -14.57 -1.64
CA THR A 158 -0.77 -15.98 -2.06
C THR A 158 -0.18 -16.11 -3.47
N GLY A 159 -0.62 -15.29 -4.43
CA GLY A 159 -0.05 -15.30 -5.77
C GLY A 159 1.42 -14.89 -5.83
N MET A 160 1.87 -13.96 -4.97
CA MET A 160 3.29 -13.59 -4.84
C MET A 160 4.12 -14.75 -4.29
N VAL A 161 3.63 -15.44 -3.26
CA VAL A 161 4.29 -16.61 -2.65
C VAL A 161 4.41 -17.73 -3.67
N GLU A 162 3.34 -18.04 -4.40
CA GLU A 162 3.34 -19.07 -5.43
C GLU A 162 4.30 -18.73 -6.58
N CYS A 163 4.34 -17.47 -7.01
CA CYS A 163 5.28 -16.98 -8.01
C CYS A 163 6.74 -17.22 -7.56
N LEU A 164 7.07 -16.91 -6.31
CA LEU A 164 8.41 -17.15 -5.74
C LEU A 164 8.72 -18.65 -5.63
N ARG A 165 7.78 -19.49 -5.16
CA ARG A 165 7.95 -20.94 -5.06
C ARG A 165 8.19 -21.62 -6.40
N ASN A 166 7.61 -21.05 -7.45
CA ASN A 166 7.86 -21.48 -8.84
C ASN A 166 9.21 -20.94 -9.40
N GLY A 167 10.06 -20.35 -8.56
CA GLY A 167 11.36 -19.82 -8.95
C GLY A 167 11.29 -18.48 -9.72
N ASN A 168 10.14 -17.81 -9.74
CA ASN A 168 9.95 -16.57 -10.47
C ASN A 168 9.96 -15.35 -9.56
N TRP A 169 10.54 -14.25 -10.03
CA TRP A 169 10.59 -12.98 -9.29
C TRP A 169 9.44 -12.06 -9.70
N TYR A 170 8.54 -11.73 -8.80
CA TYR A 170 7.34 -10.93 -9.10
C TYR A 170 7.58 -9.41 -9.07
N SER A 171 8.58 -8.96 -8.32
CA SER A 171 8.82 -7.54 -8.03
C SER A 171 9.79 -6.89 -9.05
N LYS A 172 10.24 -5.65 -8.76
CA LYS A 172 11.30 -4.99 -9.51
C LYS A 172 12.56 -5.84 -9.46
N PRO A 173 13.24 -6.08 -10.61
CA PRO A 173 14.49 -6.83 -10.64
C PRO A 173 15.55 -6.23 -9.71
N PRO A 174 16.38 -7.07 -9.07
CA PRO A 174 17.57 -6.61 -8.39
C PRO A 174 18.54 -5.88 -9.34
N LEU A 175 19.45 -5.08 -8.78
CA LEU A 175 20.46 -4.37 -9.57
C LEU A 175 21.26 -5.37 -10.42
N GLY A 176 21.45 -5.07 -11.68
CA GLY A 176 22.18 -5.91 -12.60
C GLY A 176 21.31 -6.86 -13.43
N TYR A 177 19.98 -6.80 -13.26
CA TYR A 177 19.05 -7.60 -14.05
C TYR A 177 18.00 -6.75 -14.74
N ASP A 178 17.60 -7.23 -15.92
CA ASP A 178 16.46 -6.74 -16.66
C ASP A 178 15.39 -7.82 -16.77
N LYS A 179 14.13 -7.40 -16.84
CA LYS A 179 12.98 -8.29 -17.00
C LYS A 179 12.59 -8.35 -18.47
N LEU A 180 12.86 -9.47 -19.12
CA LEU A 180 12.47 -9.71 -20.50
C LEU A 180 11.19 -10.54 -20.56
N LYS A 181 10.29 -10.18 -21.47
CA LYS A 181 9.07 -10.94 -21.74
C LYS A 181 9.38 -11.96 -22.84
N VAL A 182 9.29 -13.24 -22.51
CA VAL A 182 9.46 -14.35 -23.45
C VAL A 182 8.12 -15.10 -23.55
N GLY A 183 7.37 -14.82 -24.60
CA GLY A 183 6.02 -15.37 -24.76
C GLY A 183 5.07 -14.85 -23.67
N ARG A 184 4.55 -15.74 -22.82
CA ARG A 184 3.70 -15.42 -21.68
C ARG A 184 4.45 -15.25 -20.35
N GLU A 185 5.74 -15.60 -20.33
CA GLU A 185 6.56 -15.58 -19.13
C GLU A 185 7.51 -14.38 -19.08
N HIS A 186 8.01 -14.11 -17.91
CA HIS A 186 9.02 -13.08 -17.68
C HIS A 186 10.29 -13.73 -17.15
N VAL A 187 11.38 -13.58 -17.88
CA VAL A 187 12.70 -14.08 -17.51
C VAL A 187 13.58 -12.91 -17.07
N LEU A 188 14.37 -13.11 -16.03
CA LEU A 188 15.37 -12.14 -15.58
C LEU A 188 16.73 -12.48 -16.16
N THR A 189 17.28 -11.54 -16.93
CA THR A 189 18.57 -11.68 -17.60
C THR A 189 19.55 -10.64 -17.06
N VAL A 190 20.84 -11.01 -17.09
CA VAL A 190 21.93 -10.13 -16.64
C VAL A 190 22.12 -9.01 -17.66
N ASN A 191 22.06 -7.76 -17.21
CA ASN A 191 22.31 -6.58 -18.04
C ASN A 191 23.77 -6.08 -17.90
N GLU A 192 24.13 -4.99 -18.59
CA GLU A 192 25.48 -4.42 -18.56
C GLU A 192 25.94 -4.04 -17.14
N LYS A 193 25.02 -3.53 -16.30
CA LYS A 193 25.35 -3.26 -14.89
C LYS A 193 25.63 -4.52 -14.10
N GLY A 194 24.96 -5.62 -14.45
CA GLY A 194 25.21 -6.93 -13.85
C GLY A 194 26.60 -7.46 -14.25
N LYS A 195 27.00 -7.31 -15.52
CA LYS A 195 28.35 -7.70 -15.97
C LYS A 195 29.45 -6.94 -15.22
N ILE A 196 29.23 -5.64 -14.96
CA ILE A 196 30.15 -4.84 -14.14
C ILE A 196 30.12 -5.33 -12.69
N LEU A 197 28.92 -5.60 -12.14
CA LEU A 197 28.72 -6.04 -10.76
C LEU A 197 29.38 -7.40 -10.49
N ARG A 198 29.44 -8.30 -11.46
CA ARG A 198 30.14 -9.58 -11.37
C ARG A 198 31.58 -9.41 -10.93
N ASN A 199 32.28 -8.36 -11.38
CA ASN A 199 33.67 -8.09 -10.99
C ASN A 199 33.78 -7.85 -9.47
N ALA A 200 32.78 -7.26 -8.82
CA ALA A 200 32.80 -7.04 -7.37
C ALA A 200 32.90 -8.36 -6.59
N PHE A 201 32.16 -9.38 -7.01
CA PHE A 201 32.23 -10.72 -6.42
C PHE A 201 33.59 -11.37 -6.69
N ILE A 202 34.07 -11.30 -7.92
CA ILE A 202 35.38 -11.86 -8.31
C ILE A 202 36.48 -11.21 -7.47
N TRP A 203 36.59 -9.88 -7.44
CA TRP A 203 37.60 -9.17 -6.67
C TRP A 203 37.53 -9.50 -5.18
N LYS A 204 36.32 -9.57 -4.62
CA LYS A 204 36.15 -9.96 -3.22
C LYS A 204 36.63 -11.38 -2.95
N ALA A 205 36.26 -12.34 -3.83
CA ALA A 205 36.63 -13.75 -3.70
C ALA A 205 38.10 -14.03 -3.94
N THR A 206 38.76 -13.34 -4.90
CA THR A 206 40.13 -13.63 -5.33
C THR A 206 41.16 -12.75 -4.64
N GLU A 207 40.88 -11.46 -4.48
CA GLU A 207 41.84 -10.48 -3.96
C GLU A 207 41.56 -10.15 -2.48
N GLY A 208 40.37 -10.50 -1.93
CA GLY A 208 39.98 -10.20 -0.53
C GLY A 208 39.89 -8.70 -0.21
N ILE A 209 39.78 -7.83 -1.24
CA ILE A 209 39.81 -6.38 -1.07
C ILE A 209 38.60 -5.85 -0.28
N LYS A 210 38.81 -4.70 0.35
CA LYS A 210 37.78 -4.06 1.17
C LYS A 210 36.64 -3.50 0.31
N ASP A 211 35.43 -3.51 0.85
CA ASP A 211 34.22 -3.03 0.14
C ASP A 211 34.35 -1.59 -0.36
N ILE A 212 35.08 -0.73 0.35
CA ILE A 212 35.33 0.67 -0.07
C ILE A 212 36.11 0.71 -1.38
N GLU A 213 37.15 -0.14 -1.51
CA GLU A 213 37.94 -0.24 -2.73
C GLU A 213 37.11 -0.81 -3.88
N ILE A 214 36.25 -1.81 -3.62
CA ILE A 214 35.32 -2.36 -4.62
C ILE A 214 34.39 -1.26 -5.14
N VAL A 215 33.80 -0.46 -4.25
CA VAL A 215 32.93 0.67 -4.63
C VAL A 215 33.67 1.66 -5.53
N HIS A 216 34.92 1.97 -5.20
CA HIS A 216 35.74 2.88 -6.01
C HIS A 216 36.01 2.33 -7.41
N ARG A 217 36.40 1.04 -7.52
CA ARG A 217 36.62 0.37 -8.81
C ARG A 217 35.36 0.28 -9.67
N LEU A 218 34.19 -0.05 -9.04
CA LEU A 218 32.90 -0.09 -9.71
C LEU A 218 32.50 1.29 -10.27
N LYS A 219 32.77 2.35 -9.51
CA LYS A 219 32.53 3.73 -9.96
C LYS A 219 33.37 4.07 -11.19
N GLY A 220 34.64 3.62 -11.24
CA GLY A 220 35.49 3.76 -12.40
C GLY A 220 34.97 3.04 -13.65
N LEU A 221 34.21 1.96 -13.47
CA LEU A 221 33.54 1.22 -14.55
C LEU A 221 32.12 1.76 -14.88
N GLY A 222 31.70 2.88 -14.28
CA GLY A 222 30.39 3.50 -14.53
C GLY A 222 29.25 3.02 -13.65
N LEU A 223 29.52 2.18 -12.63
CA LEU A 223 28.50 1.73 -11.67
C LEU A 223 28.70 2.40 -10.31
N SER A 224 27.89 3.41 -10.03
CA SER A 224 27.91 4.13 -8.74
C SER A 224 26.92 3.50 -7.76
N ILE A 225 27.45 2.89 -6.69
CA ILE A 225 26.68 2.34 -5.56
C ILE A 225 27.38 2.70 -4.26
N ASP A 226 26.64 2.74 -3.16
CA ASP A 226 27.22 2.94 -1.83
C ASP A 226 27.66 1.61 -1.18
N ARG A 227 28.49 1.70 -0.14
CA ARG A 227 29.03 0.52 0.58
C ARG A 227 27.92 -0.33 1.20
N LYS A 228 26.85 0.29 1.74
CA LYS A 228 25.74 -0.45 2.35
C LYS A 228 24.97 -1.26 1.33
N HIS A 229 24.77 -0.68 0.15
CA HIS A 229 24.13 -1.36 -0.96
C HIS A 229 25.00 -2.48 -1.51
N LEU A 230 26.32 -2.25 -1.70
CA LEU A 230 27.25 -3.30 -2.09
C LEU A 230 27.21 -4.48 -1.12
N ASN A 231 27.27 -4.23 0.19
CA ASN A 231 27.22 -5.28 1.20
C ASN A 231 25.93 -6.11 1.10
N LYS A 232 24.76 -5.48 0.90
CA LYS A 232 23.49 -6.19 0.67
C LYS A 232 23.53 -7.06 -0.59
N ILE A 233 24.20 -6.59 -1.64
CA ILE A 233 24.34 -7.33 -2.91
C ILE A 233 25.23 -8.56 -2.70
N LEU A 234 26.37 -8.42 -2.06
CA LEU A 234 27.33 -9.51 -1.83
C LEU A 234 26.75 -10.64 -0.95
N HIS A 235 25.77 -10.35 -0.10
CA HIS A 235 25.08 -11.32 0.76
C HIS A 235 23.73 -11.79 0.21
N ASN A 236 23.34 -11.36 -0.99
CA ASN A 236 22.04 -11.75 -1.56
C ASN A 236 22.20 -13.01 -2.44
N PRO A 237 21.62 -14.16 -2.05
CA PRO A 237 21.73 -15.42 -2.79
C PRO A 237 21.07 -15.36 -4.18
N PHE A 238 20.30 -14.31 -4.46
CA PHE A 238 19.70 -14.11 -5.78
C PHE A 238 20.73 -14.13 -6.91
N TYR A 239 21.93 -13.61 -6.66
CA TYR A 239 23.01 -13.53 -7.66
C TYR A 239 23.66 -14.88 -7.99
N CYS A 240 23.53 -15.87 -7.13
CA CYS A 240 23.96 -17.24 -7.39
C CYS A 240 22.82 -18.21 -7.70
N GLY A 241 21.63 -17.69 -8.04
CA GLY A 241 20.52 -18.50 -8.54
C GLY A 241 19.48 -18.92 -7.49
N TYR A 242 19.52 -18.36 -6.28
CA TYR A 242 18.55 -18.68 -5.24
C TYR A 242 17.67 -17.48 -4.87
N ILE A 243 16.43 -17.74 -4.55
CA ILE A 243 15.47 -16.73 -4.08
C ILE A 243 15.26 -16.89 -2.58
N GLN A 244 15.60 -15.84 -1.84
CA GLN A 244 15.28 -15.67 -0.42
C GLN A 244 14.40 -14.43 -0.29
N HIS A 245 13.22 -14.59 0.31
CA HIS A 245 12.26 -13.49 0.44
C HIS A 245 11.46 -13.61 1.73
N SER A 246 11.14 -12.49 2.38
CA SER A 246 10.39 -12.47 3.64
C SER A 246 9.01 -13.17 3.58
N LEU A 247 8.39 -13.23 2.40
CA LEU A 247 7.12 -13.96 2.19
C LEU A 247 7.29 -15.48 2.23
N LEU A 248 8.52 -16.00 2.09
CA LEU A 248 8.83 -17.43 2.15
C LEU A 248 9.29 -17.85 3.55
N GLY A 249 9.43 -16.91 4.51
CA GLY A 249 10.04 -17.20 5.80
C GLY A 249 11.51 -17.61 5.63
N ASP A 250 11.87 -18.78 6.15
CA ASP A 250 13.24 -19.33 6.07
C ASP A 250 13.47 -20.20 4.82
N GLU A 251 12.46 -20.37 3.96
CA GLU A 251 12.52 -21.20 2.75
C GLU A 251 13.37 -20.50 1.68
N ILE A 252 14.35 -21.22 1.13
CA ILE A 252 15.19 -20.77 0.02
C ILE A 252 14.82 -21.59 -1.22
N ILE A 253 14.48 -20.92 -2.31
CA ILE A 253 14.00 -21.54 -3.55
C ILE A 253 15.04 -21.35 -4.64
N LYS A 254 15.24 -22.39 -5.46
CA LYS A 254 16.04 -22.26 -6.69
C LYS A 254 15.28 -21.38 -7.69
N GLY A 255 15.89 -20.29 -8.10
CA GLY A 255 15.29 -19.32 -9.02
C GLY A 255 15.54 -19.66 -10.49
N ASN A 256 14.67 -19.11 -11.36
CA ASN A 256 14.74 -19.25 -12.83
C ASN A 256 15.51 -18.10 -13.49
N GLN A 257 16.07 -17.16 -12.70
CA GLN A 257 16.87 -16.05 -13.21
C GLN A 257 18.23 -16.53 -13.76
N GLU A 258 18.79 -15.79 -14.69
CA GLU A 258 20.17 -15.99 -15.16
C GLU A 258 21.14 -15.83 -13.97
N ILE A 259 22.06 -16.75 -13.80
CA ILE A 259 23.03 -16.76 -12.71
C ILE A 259 24.14 -15.74 -13.00
N LEU A 260 24.37 -14.81 -12.07
CA LEU A 260 25.44 -13.82 -12.20
C LEU A 260 26.81 -14.42 -11.84
N ILE A 261 26.87 -15.18 -10.75
CA ILE A 261 28.07 -15.86 -10.23
C ILE A 261 27.70 -17.27 -9.79
N ASP A 262 28.68 -18.17 -9.78
CA ASP A 262 28.50 -19.51 -9.23
C ASP A 262 28.42 -19.51 -7.68
N GLU A 263 27.84 -20.57 -7.15
CA GLU A 263 27.63 -20.74 -5.72
C GLU A 263 28.95 -20.79 -4.94
N ALA A 264 30.02 -21.38 -5.50
CA ALA A 264 31.31 -21.45 -4.84
C ALA A 264 31.91 -20.05 -4.64
N THR A 265 31.83 -19.19 -5.66
CA THR A 265 32.26 -17.78 -5.55
C THR A 265 31.42 -17.02 -4.52
N PHE A 266 30.09 -17.23 -4.50
CA PHE A 266 29.21 -16.60 -3.54
C PHE A 266 29.53 -16.98 -2.10
N ASN A 267 29.72 -18.29 -1.83
CA ASN A 267 30.07 -18.79 -0.51
C ASN A 267 31.42 -18.23 -0.04
N LYS A 268 32.44 -18.23 -0.92
CA LYS A 268 33.77 -17.67 -0.61
C LYS A 268 33.69 -16.19 -0.24
N VAL A 269 32.88 -15.40 -0.93
CA VAL A 269 32.66 -13.98 -0.61
C VAL A 269 32.02 -13.82 0.78
N ASN A 270 31.05 -14.67 1.13
CA ASN A 270 30.38 -14.63 2.42
C ASN A 270 31.28 -15.10 3.57
N ASP A 271 32.11 -16.12 3.35
CA ASP A 271 33.10 -16.58 4.34
C ASP A 271 34.13 -15.48 4.64
N ILE A 272 34.65 -14.80 3.63
CA ILE A 272 35.58 -13.67 3.81
C ILE A 272 34.89 -12.52 4.57
N SER A 273 33.63 -12.24 4.26
CA SER A 273 32.86 -11.17 4.89
C SER A 273 32.55 -11.47 6.37
N ASN A 274 32.36 -12.75 6.72
CA ASN A 274 32.02 -13.21 8.07
C ASN A 274 33.26 -13.54 8.93
N ALA A 275 34.45 -13.70 8.33
CA ALA A 275 35.69 -14.04 9.04
C ALA A 275 36.12 -13.02 10.13
N GLY A 276 35.47 -11.86 10.22
CA GLY A 276 35.65 -10.88 11.31
C GLY A 276 34.53 -10.87 12.36
N TYR A 277 33.54 -11.75 12.23
CA TYR A 277 32.47 -11.92 13.21
C TYR A 277 32.73 -13.21 14.01
N GLU A 278 33.39 -13.09 15.15
CA GLU A 278 33.29 -14.14 16.15
C GLU A 278 31.81 -14.29 16.51
N HIS A 279 31.24 -15.45 16.22
CA HIS A 279 29.94 -15.83 16.76
C HIS A 279 30.06 -15.78 18.29
N LYS A 280 29.57 -14.72 18.92
CA LYS A 280 29.22 -14.78 20.33
C LYS A 280 28.13 -15.82 20.42
N GLU A 281 28.49 -17.01 20.90
CA GLU A 281 27.51 -17.98 21.35
C GLU A 281 26.57 -17.27 22.31
N ILE A 282 25.31 -17.12 21.88
CA ILE A 282 24.25 -16.62 22.76
C ILE A 282 23.93 -17.79 23.70
N THR A 283 24.66 -17.86 24.81
CA THR A 283 24.54 -18.89 25.84
C THR A 283 23.27 -18.79 26.67
N GLU A 284 22.43 -17.79 26.45
CA GLU A 284 21.11 -17.70 27.08
C GLU A 284 20.02 -17.38 26.05
N PRO A 285 18.99 -18.24 25.93
CA PRO A 285 17.83 -17.91 25.13
C PRO A 285 17.05 -16.80 25.84
N PHE A 286 17.04 -15.60 25.29
CA PHE A 286 16.12 -14.53 25.71
C PHE A 286 14.67 -15.01 25.52
N PRO A 287 13.92 -15.29 26.62
CA PRO A 287 12.58 -15.92 26.49
C PRO A 287 11.50 -15.03 25.87
N LEU A 288 11.80 -13.77 25.56
CA LEU A 288 10.81 -12.78 25.09
C LEU A 288 10.94 -12.38 23.61
N LYS A 289 11.85 -12.99 22.82
CA LYS A 289 12.02 -12.62 21.38
C LYS A 289 10.94 -13.17 20.44
N ARG A 290 9.95 -13.94 20.93
CA ARG A 290 8.90 -14.58 20.10
C ARG A 290 7.47 -14.14 20.40
N HIS A 291 7.24 -13.13 21.24
CA HIS A 291 5.90 -12.73 21.67
C HIS A 291 5.55 -11.25 21.46
N ILE A 292 6.14 -10.59 20.48
CA ILE A 292 5.61 -9.30 20.03
C ILE A 292 5.20 -9.47 18.56
N ILE A 293 3.91 -9.79 18.42
CA ILE A 293 3.14 -9.75 17.17
C ILE A 293 2.73 -8.29 16.93
#